data_573c86dd0c91d5f9c22f3bfef77a2152
#
_entry.id   573c86dd0c91d5f9c22f3bfef77a2152
#
_cell.length_a   1.000
_cell.length_b   1.000
_cell.length_c   1.000
_cell.angle_alpha   90.00
_cell.angle_beta   90.00
_cell.angle_gamma   90.00
#
_symmetry.space_group_name_H-M   'P 1'
#
loop_
_entity.id
_entity.type
_entity.pdbx_description
1 polymer ?
#
loop_
_entity_poly.entity_id
_entity_poly.type
_entity_poly.pdbx_seq_one_letter_code
_entity_poly.pdbx_strand_id
1 'polypeptide(L)'
;MLFWGVALTMFKPDQPISTTTDDLLQRAPFARSLADSFVKYKDTHSIVTGLYGKWGSGKSSVINMCIEHIEELAKDFSQKEKPIVIKFNPWNYSDQNQLISQFFKQLSLSLKRTDFGEDAIKAADQLEAYAEFFEPLALIPEPSLGLMAAVTSKVMKKVGFAARKWGELKKKDLVATRKSLDDYLKKQKRKIVIIIDDIDRLNSTEIRQIFQLVKLLGDFPNTIYLLAFDREVIVES
;
A
#
# COMPACT_ATOMS: atom_id res chain seq x y z
N MET A 1 41.14 -8.81 38.03
CA MET A 1 39.71 -8.48 38.13
C MET A 1 39.52 -7.08 37.55
N LEU A 2 39.02 -6.94 36.34
CA LEU A 2 38.63 -5.67 35.68
C LEU A 2 38.89 -5.79 34.17
N PHE A 3 37.97 -6.47 33.45
CA PHE A 3 37.89 -6.34 31.97
C PHE A 3 36.56 -6.90 31.44
N TRP A 4 35.44 -6.61 32.11
CA TRP A 4 34.09 -7.03 31.63
C TRP A 4 33.09 -5.89 31.44
N GLY A 5 33.53 -4.62 31.48
CA GLY A 5 32.61 -3.48 31.47
C GLY A 5 32.49 -2.72 30.15
N VAL A 6 33.30 -3.00 29.12
CA VAL A 6 33.40 -2.12 27.94
C VAL A 6 32.79 -2.74 26.65
N ALA A 7 32.49 -4.03 26.65
CA ALA A 7 32.10 -4.73 25.41
C ALA A 7 30.59 -4.65 25.05
N LEU A 8 29.72 -4.20 25.94
CA LEU A 8 28.26 -4.22 25.71
C LEU A 8 27.70 -2.98 24.98
N THR A 9 28.52 -1.96 24.75
CA THR A 9 28.08 -0.73 24.05
C THR A 9 28.45 -0.68 22.56
N MET A 10 29.11 -1.70 22.02
CA MET A 10 29.57 -1.71 20.61
C MET A 10 28.55 -2.21 19.60
N PHE A 11 27.51 -2.91 20.00
CA PHE A 11 26.49 -3.40 19.09
C PHE A 11 25.22 -2.57 19.25
N LYS A 12 24.98 -1.66 18.30
CA LYS A 12 23.68 -1.01 18.13
C LYS A 12 22.89 -1.87 17.16
N PRO A 13 21.61 -2.15 17.45
CA PRO A 13 20.75 -2.84 16.47
C PRO A 13 20.66 -1.96 15.19
N ASP A 14 20.75 -2.59 14.04
CA ASP A 14 20.55 -1.95 12.73
C ASP A 14 19.06 -1.66 12.54
N GLN A 15 18.58 -0.61 13.20
CA GLN A 15 17.20 -0.17 13.15
C GLN A 15 17.08 1.09 12.27
N PRO A 16 16.05 1.18 11.43
CA PRO A 16 15.76 2.43 10.72
C PRO A 16 15.56 3.58 11.70
N ILE A 17 16.17 4.74 11.43
CA ILE A 17 15.92 5.93 12.22
C ILE A 17 14.46 6.35 12.09
N SER A 18 13.91 6.94 13.16
CA SER A 18 12.51 7.35 13.20
C SER A 18 12.33 8.84 12.90
N THR A 19 13.34 9.65 13.16
CA THR A 19 13.27 11.12 13.07
C THR A 19 14.45 11.70 12.30
N THR A 20 14.26 12.90 11.78
CA THR A 20 15.31 13.66 11.08
C THR A 20 16.46 14.08 11.99
N THR A 21 16.26 14.11 13.31
CA THR A 21 17.31 14.43 14.30
C THR A 21 18.41 13.39 14.36
N ASP A 22 18.10 12.15 13.99
CA ASP A 22 19.04 11.01 14.00
C ASP A 22 19.73 10.80 12.64
N ASP A 23 19.53 11.73 11.69
CA ASP A 23 20.04 11.62 10.32
C ASP A 23 21.53 11.94 10.22
N LEU A 24 22.36 10.91 10.37
CA LEU A 24 23.81 11.01 10.20
C LEU A 24 24.27 11.02 8.74
N LEU A 25 23.40 10.62 7.80
CA LEU A 25 23.74 10.47 6.38
C LEU A 25 23.25 11.64 5.51
N GLN A 26 22.68 12.68 6.12
CA GLN A 26 22.16 13.89 5.46
C GLN A 26 21.12 13.59 4.37
N ARG A 27 20.23 12.66 4.63
CA ARG A 27 19.13 12.28 3.73
C ARG A 27 17.82 13.01 3.99
N ALA A 28 17.73 13.73 5.11
CA ALA A 28 16.55 14.52 5.47
C ALA A 28 16.13 15.50 4.37
N PRO A 29 17.01 16.20 3.63
CA PRO A 29 16.60 17.06 2.53
C PRO A 29 15.86 16.32 1.42
N PHE A 30 16.31 15.09 1.07
CA PHE A 30 15.65 14.25 0.09
C PHE A 30 14.27 13.77 0.60
N ALA A 31 14.20 13.31 1.84
CA ALA A 31 12.94 12.87 2.46
C ALA A 31 11.91 14.02 2.53
N ARG A 32 12.36 15.24 2.84
CA ARG A 32 11.52 16.45 2.82
C ARG A 32 11.02 16.78 1.42
N SER A 33 11.89 16.76 0.43
CA SER A 33 11.49 17.01 -0.97
C SER A 33 10.45 16.00 -1.46
N LEU A 34 10.58 14.73 -1.06
CA LEU A 34 9.62 13.68 -1.37
C LEU A 34 8.27 13.94 -0.70
N ALA A 35 8.26 14.27 0.59
CA ALA A 35 7.06 14.61 1.35
C ALA A 35 6.35 15.84 0.77
N ASP A 36 7.10 16.89 0.47
CA ASP A 36 6.60 18.10 -0.18
C ASP A 36 5.91 17.79 -1.51
N SER A 37 6.51 16.93 -2.31
CA SER A 37 5.95 16.51 -3.61
C SER A 37 4.61 15.80 -3.41
N PHE A 38 4.47 14.97 -2.40
CA PHE A 38 3.23 14.27 -2.10
C PHE A 38 2.14 15.21 -1.59
N VAL A 39 2.48 16.08 -0.65
CA VAL A 39 1.51 17.02 -0.07
C VAL A 39 1.06 18.08 -1.08
N LYS A 40 1.96 18.54 -1.93
CA LYS A 40 1.70 19.55 -2.96
C LYS A 40 1.09 18.97 -4.24
N TYR A 41 0.97 17.67 -4.38
CA TYR A 41 0.36 17.02 -5.54
C TYR A 41 -1.13 17.37 -5.67
N LYS A 42 -1.50 18.12 -6.69
CA LYS A 42 -2.86 18.67 -6.85
C LYS A 42 -3.78 17.81 -7.71
N ASP A 43 -3.22 16.96 -8.59
CA ASP A 43 -4.02 16.13 -9.47
C ASP A 43 -4.79 15.07 -8.68
N THR A 44 -5.94 14.67 -9.21
CA THR A 44 -6.78 13.60 -8.62
C THR A 44 -6.38 12.21 -9.10
N HIS A 45 -5.60 12.09 -10.17
CA HIS A 45 -5.11 10.79 -10.62
C HIS A 45 -4.13 10.18 -9.62
N SER A 46 -4.10 8.87 -9.55
CA SER A 46 -3.10 8.19 -8.74
C SER A 46 -1.68 8.39 -9.31
N ILE A 47 -0.70 8.36 -8.45
CA ILE A 47 0.72 8.37 -8.84
C ILE A 47 1.47 7.26 -8.12
N VAL A 48 2.40 6.62 -8.82
CA VAL A 48 3.26 5.58 -8.27
C VAL A 48 4.71 6.05 -8.34
N THR A 49 5.36 6.11 -7.19
CA THR A 49 6.75 6.54 -7.04
C THR A 49 7.59 5.38 -6.49
N GLY A 50 8.74 5.11 -7.08
CA GLY A 50 9.69 4.10 -6.62
C GLY A 50 10.83 4.70 -5.81
N LEU A 51 11.08 4.18 -4.61
CA LEU A 51 12.28 4.44 -3.81
C LEU A 51 13.24 3.27 -3.95
N TYR A 52 14.28 3.46 -4.76
CA TYR A 52 15.25 2.41 -5.06
C TYR A 52 16.47 2.48 -4.14
N GLY A 53 16.98 1.33 -3.75
CA GLY A 53 18.22 1.23 -3.00
C GLY A 53 18.52 -0.20 -2.59
N LYS A 54 19.81 -0.55 -2.49
CA LYS A 54 20.24 -1.87 -2.02
C LYS A 54 19.76 -2.12 -0.59
N TRP A 55 19.77 -3.37 -0.21
CA TRP A 55 19.49 -3.74 1.18
C TRP A 55 20.47 -2.99 2.13
N GLY A 56 19.99 -2.53 3.29
CA GLY A 56 20.81 -1.72 4.20
C GLY A 56 21.08 -0.28 3.75
N SER A 57 20.59 0.15 2.56
CA SER A 57 20.82 1.52 2.08
C SER A 57 20.03 2.61 2.81
N GLY A 58 19.17 2.28 3.78
CA GLY A 58 18.40 3.21 4.59
C GLY A 58 17.07 3.65 3.95
N LYS A 59 16.46 2.85 3.05
CA LYS A 59 15.14 3.14 2.46
C LYS A 59 14.08 3.41 3.53
N SER A 60 13.97 2.52 4.51
CA SER A 60 13.00 2.65 5.60
C SER A 60 13.25 3.88 6.48
N SER A 61 14.51 4.30 6.65
CA SER A 61 14.86 5.56 7.34
C SER A 61 14.37 6.78 6.55
N VAL A 62 14.57 6.79 5.23
CA VAL A 62 14.04 7.86 4.35
C VAL A 62 12.52 7.90 4.41
N ILE A 63 11.85 6.75 4.40
CA ILE A 63 10.40 6.64 4.55
C ILE A 63 9.94 7.25 5.88
N ASN A 64 10.58 6.91 6.99
CA ASN A 64 10.21 7.44 8.30
C ASN A 64 10.37 8.96 8.37
N MET A 65 11.49 9.51 7.88
CA MET A 65 11.70 10.96 7.80
C MET A 65 10.70 11.64 6.85
N CYS A 66 10.34 11.00 5.75
CA CYS A 66 9.30 11.50 4.84
C CYS A 66 7.94 11.59 5.54
N ILE A 67 7.56 10.57 6.32
CA ILE A 67 6.32 10.55 7.08
C ILE A 67 6.32 11.65 8.15
N GLU A 68 7.41 11.76 8.92
CA GLU A 68 7.57 12.81 9.91
C GLU A 68 7.32 14.20 9.29
N HIS A 69 7.89 14.46 8.11
CA HIS A 69 7.69 15.73 7.42
C HIS A 69 6.28 15.93 6.86
N ILE A 70 5.62 14.86 6.35
CA ILE A 70 4.20 14.92 5.98
C ILE A 70 3.35 15.30 7.20
N GLU A 71 3.62 14.71 8.36
CA GLU A 71 2.90 15.00 9.61
C GLU A 71 3.15 16.44 10.10
N GLU A 72 4.37 16.96 9.92
CA GLU A 72 4.69 18.38 10.21
C GLU A 72 3.88 19.31 9.32
N LEU A 73 3.91 19.11 8.01
CA LEU A 73 3.13 19.92 7.06
C LEU A 73 1.63 19.82 7.31
N ALA A 74 1.16 18.66 7.75
CA ALA A 74 -0.25 18.42 8.04
C ALA A 74 -0.77 19.16 9.28
N LYS A 75 0.11 19.75 10.13
CA LYS A 75 -0.31 20.55 11.28
C LYS A 75 -1.09 21.80 10.87
N ASP A 76 -0.75 22.37 9.71
CA ASP A 76 -1.37 23.58 9.18
C ASP A 76 -2.64 23.29 8.37
N PHE A 77 -2.98 22.02 8.13
CA PHE A 77 -4.17 21.64 7.36
C PHE A 77 -5.40 21.47 8.24
N SER A 78 -6.55 21.80 7.64
CA SER A 78 -7.83 21.43 8.25
C SER A 78 -7.95 19.92 8.36
N GLN A 79 -8.72 19.42 9.32
CA GLN A 79 -8.93 17.97 9.53
C GLN A 79 -9.39 17.25 8.26
N LYS A 80 -10.13 17.93 7.37
CA LYS A 80 -10.63 17.37 6.10
C LYS A 80 -9.60 17.32 4.98
N GLU A 81 -8.47 18.01 5.14
CA GLU A 81 -7.41 18.11 4.13
C GLU A 81 -6.13 17.37 4.53
N LYS A 82 -6.03 16.98 5.81
CA LYS A 82 -4.87 16.22 6.29
C LYS A 82 -4.65 14.95 5.48
N PRO A 83 -3.44 14.73 4.93
CA PRO A 83 -3.11 13.49 4.26
C PRO A 83 -3.27 12.28 5.19
N ILE A 84 -3.71 11.16 4.62
CA ILE A 84 -3.75 9.87 5.32
C ILE A 84 -2.52 9.08 4.89
N VAL A 85 -1.66 8.73 5.83
CA VAL A 85 -0.49 7.90 5.56
C VAL A 85 -0.76 6.47 6.02
N ILE A 86 -0.60 5.52 5.11
CA ILE A 86 -0.83 4.09 5.35
C ILE A 86 0.45 3.35 5.03
N LYS A 87 1.02 2.67 6.02
CA LYS A 87 2.14 1.75 5.80
C LYS A 87 1.59 0.35 5.58
N PHE A 88 1.91 -0.24 4.44
CA PHE A 88 1.63 -1.62 4.13
C PHE A 88 2.96 -2.36 3.95
N ASN A 89 3.21 -3.31 4.81
CA ASN A 89 4.38 -4.18 4.68
C ASN A 89 3.87 -5.59 4.30
N PRO A 90 4.00 -5.97 3.03
CA PRO A 90 3.48 -7.24 2.53
C PRO A 90 4.17 -8.45 3.16
N TRP A 91 5.41 -8.31 3.63
CA TRP A 91 6.16 -9.35 4.33
C TRP A 91 5.48 -9.85 5.62
N ASN A 92 4.65 -9.01 6.26
CA ASN A 92 3.91 -9.40 7.45
C ASN A 92 2.78 -10.40 7.19
N TYR A 93 2.48 -10.67 5.92
CA TYR A 93 1.40 -11.56 5.49
C TYR A 93 2.00 -12.80 4.84
N SER A 94 2.08 -13.89 5.58
CA SER A 94 2.71 -15.16 5.15
C SER A 94 1.87 -15.98 4.18
N ASP A 95 0.61 -15.61 3.93
CA ASP A 95 -0.27 -16.32 3.00
C ASP A 95 -0.34 -15.55 1.67
N GLN A 96 0.41 -16.06 0.69
CA GLN A 96 0.51 -15.52 -0.67
C GLN A 96 -0.84 -15.25 -1.33
N ASN A 97 -1.84 -16.03 -0.96
CA ASN A 97 -3.16 -15.99 -1.59
C ASN A 97 -4.05 -14.87 -1.03
N GLN A 98 -3.65 -14.20 0.05
CA GLN A 98 -4.47 -13.19 0.72
C GLN A 98 -3.90 -11.76 0.61
N LEU A 99 -2.74 -11.59 -0.04
CA LEU A 99 -2.03 -10.31 -0.08
C LEU A 99 -2.92 -9.15 -0.56
N ILE A 100 -3.68 -9.36 -1.63
CA ILE A 100 -4.59 -8.35 -2.21
C ILE A 100 -5.74 -8.04 -1.22
N SER A 101 -6.36 -9.08 -0.68
CA SER A 101 -7.45 -8.93 0.30
C SER A 101 -6.97 -8.21 1.56
N GLN A 102 -5.80 -8.58 2.08
CA GLN A 102 -5.19 -7.93 3.25
C GLN A 102 -4.85 -6.47 3.01
N PHE A 103 -4.36 -6.13 1.81
CA PHE A 103 -4.13 -4.75 1.43
C PHE A 103 -5.40 -3.90 1.54
N PHE A 104 -6.50 -4.35 0.92
CA PHE A 104 -7.75 -3.60 0.96
C PHE A 104 -8.37 -3.56 2.36
N LYS A 105 -8.24 -4.64 3.15
CA LYS A 105 -8.65 -4.67 4.56
C LYS A 105 -7.86 -3.65 5.39
N GLN A 106 -6.55 -3.57 5.22
CA GLN A 106 -5.73 -2.59 5.93
C GLN A 106 -6.05 -1.16 5.51
N LEU A 107 -6.29 -0.93 4.22
CA LEU A 107 -6.74 0.37 3.71
C LEU A 107 -8.10 0.76 4.32
N SER A 108 -9.05 -0.16 4.36
CA SER A 108 -10.35 0.04 5.01
C SER A 108 -10.20 0.39 6.50
N LEU A 109 -9.43 -0.40 7.25
CA LEU A 109 -9.20 -0.15 8.68
C LEU A 109 -8.56 1.22 8.93
N SER A 110 -7.68 1.67 8.04
CA SER A 110 -7.05 2.98 8.16
C SER A 110 -8.03 4.12 7.91
N LEU A 111 -9.03 3.93 7.05
CA LEU A 111 -10.10 4.89 6.80
C LEU A 111 -11.19 4.87 7.88
N LYS A 112 -11.38 3.76 8.61
CA LYS A 112 -12.33 3.65 9.73
C LYS A 112 -11.89 4.36 11.01
N ARG A 113 -10.67 4.91 11.05
CA ARG A 113 -10.23 5.70 12.20
C ARG A 113 -11.14 6.91 12.37
N THR A 114 -11.56 7.17 13.61
CA THR A 114 -12.62 8.09 14.00
C THR A 114 -12.46 9.54 13.54
N ASP A 115 -11.25 9.92 13.14
CA ASP A 115 -10.92 11.30 12.76
C ASP A 115 -11.38 11.70 11.36
N PHE A 116 -11.91 10.76 10.56
CA PHE A 116 -12.16 10.99 9.14
C PHE A 116 -13.63 11.23 8.79
N GLY A 117 -14.55 11.03 9.73
CA GLY A 117 -15.97 11.28 9.57
C GLY A 117 -16.75 10.13 8.89
N GLU A 118 -18.07 10.27 8.84
CA GLU A 118 -18.99 9.23 8.34
C GLU A 118 -18.73 8.80 6.89
N ASP A 119 -18.29 9.73 6.05
CA ASP A 119 -18.01 9.42 4.64
C ASP A 119 -16.78 8.50 4.47
N ALA A 120 -15.80 8.62 5.35
CA ALA A 120 -14.65 7.70 5.35
C ALA A 120 -15.07 6.29 5.78
N ILE A 121 -16.01 6.16 6.70
CA ILE A 121 -16.55 4.87 7.11
C ILE A 121 -17.26 4.19 5.93
N LYS A 122 -18.05 4.94 5.15
CA LYS A 122 -18.72 4.40 3.95
C LYS A 122 -17.71 3.92 2.90
N ALA A 123 -16.62 4.68 2.70
CA ALA A 123 -15.55 4.24 1.79
C ALA A 123 -14.82 3.01 2.30
N ALA A 124 -14.60 2.92 3.60
CA ALA A 124 -14.00 1.77 4.23
C ALA A 124 -14.86 0.50 4.06
N ASP A 125 -16.17 0.61 4.25
CA ASP A 125 -17.09 -0.51 4.04
C ASP A 125 -17.12 -0.96 2.58
N GLN A 126 -17.03 -0.02 1.63
CA GLN A 126 -16.90 -0.35 0.20
C GLN A 126 -15.57 -1.02 -0.14
N LEU A 127 -14.48 -0.63 0.52
CA LEU A 127 -13.18 -1.29 0.37
C LEU A 127 -13.18 -2.71 0.93
N GLU A 128 -13.87 -2.96 2.03
CA GLU A 128 -14.04 -4.32 2.57
C GLU A 128 -14.85 -5.19 1.61
N ALA A 129 -15.98 -4.68 1.14
CA ALA A 129 -16.77 -5.38 0.12
C ALA A 129 -15.94 -5.64 -1.15
N TYR A 130 -15.10 -4.67 -1.55
CA TYR A 130 -14.18 -4.84 -2.68
C TYR A 130 -13.13 -5.93 -2.40
N ALA A 131 -12.57 -5.99 -1.20
CA ALA A 131 -11.60 -6.99 -0.78
C ALA A 131 -12.17 -8.42 -0.86
N GLU A 132 -13.43 -8.62 -0.48
CA GLU A 132 -14.09 -9.93 -0.49
C GLU A 132 -14.17 -10.57 -1.91
N PHE A 133 -14.16 -9.75 -2.97
CA PHE A 133 -14.13 -10.27 -4.34
C PHE A 133 -12.81 -10.96 -4.68
N PHE A 134 -11.72 -10.62 -3.98
CA PHE A 134 -10.38 -11.18 -4.22
C PHE A 134 -10.04 -12.36 -3.32
N GLU A 135 -10.80 -12.64 -2.27
CA GLU A 135 -10.57 -13.81 -1.40
C GLU A 135 -10.62 -15.16 -2.14
N PRO A 136 -11.59 -15.41 -3.06
CA PRO A 136 -11.62 -16.64 -3.81
C PRO A 136 -10.50 -16.79 -4.86
N LEU A 137 -9.86 -15.68 -5.26
CA LEU A 137 -8.74 -15.70 -6.22
C LEU A 137 -7.46 -16.25 -5.59
N ALA A 138 -7.37 -16.21 -4.29
CA ALA A 138 -6.33 -16.80 -3.49
C ALA A 138 -6.17 -18.31 -3.70
N LEU A 139 -7.19 -18.98 -4.19
CA LEU A 139 -7.20 -20.44 -4.44
C LEU A 139 -6.73 -20.83 -5.86
N ILE A 140 -6.30 -19.89 -6.70
CA ILE A 140 -5.87 -20.16 -8.08
C ILE A 140 -4.33 -20.08 -8.17
N PRO A 141 -3.64 -21.20 -8.46
CA PRO A 141 -2.16 -21.29 -8.37
C PRO A 141 -1.37 -20.47 -9.39
N GLU A 142 -1.98 -19.87 -10.41
CA GLU A 142 -1.29 -19.05 -11.40
C GLU A 142 -2.03 -17.74 -11.70
N PRO A 143 -1.46 -16.57 -11.33
CA PRO A 143 -1.97 -15.27 -11.76
C PRO A 143 -1.47 -14.96 -13.18
N SER A 144 -2.01 -15.61 -14.20
CA SER A 144 -1.78 -15.19 -15.58
C SER A 144 -2.67 -13.99 -15.91
N LEU A 145 -2.09 -12.99 -16.52
CA LEU A 145 -2.50 -11.72 -17.16
C LEU A 145 -4.00 -11.41 -17.40
N GLY A 146 -4.87 -12.01 -16.70
CA GLY A 146 -6.32 -11.86 -16.86
C GLY A 146 -7.03 -11.84 -15.53
N LEU A 147 -6.49 -11.17 -14.48
CA LEU A 147 -7.13 -11.20 -13.16
C LEU A 147 -8.62 -10.84 -13.25
N MET A 148 -8.98 -9.84 -14.06
CA MET A 148 -10.38 -9.52 -14.38
C MET A 148 -11.02 -10.54 -15.34
N ALA A 149 -10.25 -11.13 -16.25
CA ALA A 149 -10.73 -12.19 -17.15
C ALA A 149 -10.72 -13.57 -16.49
N ALA A 150 -9.81 -13.86 -15.58
CA ALA A 150 -9.70 -15.12 -14.86
C ALA A 150 -10.82 -15.31 -13.84
N VAL A 151 -11.26 -14.25 -13.16
CA VAL A 151 -12.47 -14.26 -12.33
C VAL A 151 -13.69 -14.68 -13.17
N THR A 152 -13.68 -14.38 -14.47
CA THR A 152 -14.82 -14.66 -15.34
C THR A 152 -14.69 -15.95 -16.15
N SER A 153 -13.50 -16.48 -16.46
CA SER A 153 -13.37 -17.56 -17.43
C SER A 153 -12.99 -18.92 -16.86
N LYS A 154 -12.08 -19.02 -15.90
CA LYS A 154 -11.61 -20.33 -15.40
C LYS A 154 -12.46 -20.89 -14.25
N VAL A 155 -12.95 -20.06 -13.35
CA VAL A 155 -13.88 -20.50 -12.31
C VAL A 155 -15.22 -20.86 -12.92
N MET A 156 -15.62 -20.17 -14.01
CA MET A 156 -16.90 -20.45 -14.71
C MET A 156 -16.90 -21.75 -15.54
N LYS A 157 -15.75 -22.28 -15.96
CA LYS A 157 -15.72 -23.53 -16.74
C LYS A 157 -16.00 -24.81 -15.93
N LYS A 158 -15.80 -24.75 -14.60
CA LYS A 158 -15.98 -25.92 -13.71
C LYS A 158 -17.30 -25.99 -12.95
N VAL A 159 -18.09 -24.95 -12.97
CA VAL A 159 -19.32 -24.84 -12.16
C VAL A 159 -20.46 -24.36 -13.05
N GLY A 160 -21.49 -25.18 -13.21
CA GLY A 160 -22.57 -25.02 -14.20
C GLY A 160 -23.35 -23.70 -14.19
N PHE A 161 -24.40 -23.59 -14.99
CA PHE A 161 -25.20 -22.40 -15.31
C PHE A 161 -25.57 -21.47 -14.13
N ALA A 162 -25.84 -22.03 -12.95
CA ALA A 162 -26.14 -21.22 -11.73
C ALA A 162 -24.95 -20.39 -11.27
N ALA A 163 -23.72 -20.91 -11.40
CA ALA A 163 -22.51 -20.17 -11.05
C ALA A 163 -22.13 -19.10 -12.09
N ARG A 164 -22.52 -19.26 -13.35
CA ARG A 164 -22.36 -18.20 -14.37
C ARG A 164 -23.19 -16.98 -14.02
N LYS A 165 -24.45 -17.18 -13.67
CA LYS A 165 -25.35 -16.09 -13.25
C LYS A 165 -24.88 -15.42 -11.98
N TRP A 166 -24.32 -16.18 -11.04
CA TRP A 166 -23.74 -15.67 -9.80
C TRP A 166 -22.43 -14.89 -10.05
N GLY A 167 -21.58 -15.39 -10.95
CA GLY A 167 -20.35 -14.70 -11.37
C GLY A 167 -20.63 -13.39 -12.12
N GLU A 168 -21.67 -13.32 -12.94
CA GLU A 168 -22.09 -12.09 -13.62
C GLU A 168 -22.69 -11.07 -12.66
N LEU A 169 -23.47 -11.50 -11.67
CA LEU A 169 -24.01 -10.64 -10.60
C LEU A 169 -22.85 -10.06 -9.76
N LYS A 170 -21.94 -10.92 -9.29
CA LYS A 170 -20.75 -10.46 -8.54
C LYS A 170 -19.91 -9.48 -9.37
N LYS A 171 -19.70 -9.72 -10.64
CA LYS A 171 -18.95 -8.80 -11.53
C LYS A 171 -19.62 -7.44 -11.65
N LYS A 172 -20.95 -7.41 -11.75
CA LYS A 172 -21.72 -6.15 -11.80
C LYS A 172 -21.61 -5.39 -10.49
N ASP A 173 -21.66 -6.11 -9.37
CA ASP A 173 -21.50 -5.55 -8.05
C ASP A 173 -20.08 -5.01 -7.83
N LEU A 174 -19.04 -5.71 -8.30
CA LEU A 174 -17.65 -5.25 -8.25
C LEU A 174 -17.46 -3.91 -8.98
N VAL A 175 -17.98 -3.81 -10.20
CA VAL A 175 -17.88 -2.58 -11.01
C VAL A 175 -18.63 -1.43 -10.34
N ALA A 176 -19.81 -1.69 -9.78
CA ALA A 176 -20.60 -0.69 -9.08
C ALA A 176 -19.90 -0.23 -7.78
N THR A 177 -19.37 -1.17 -7.00
CA THR A 177 -18.60 -0.90 -5.78
C THR A 177 -17.36 -0.07 -6.09
N ARG A 178 -16.60 -0.45 -7.13
CA ARG A 178 -15.43 0.31 -7.60
C ARG A 178 -15.80 1.74 -7.98
N LYS A 179 -16.84 1.91 -8.79
CA LYS A 179 -17.30 3.24 -9.21
C LYS A 179 -17.72 4.09 -8.01
N SER A 180 -18.46 3.54 -7.06
CA SER A 180 -18.89 4.24 -5.86
C SER A 180 -17.70 4.69 -5.02
N LEU A 181 -16.67 3.83 -4.88
CA LEU A 181 -15.44 4.15 -4.19
C LEU A 181 -14.65 5.26 -4.91
N ASP A 182 -14.51 5.17 -6.24
CA ASP A 182 -13.83 6.19 -7.04
C ASP A 182 -14.54 7.54 -6.94
N ASP A 183 -15.86 7.57 -7.01
CA ASP A 183 -16.67 8.79 -6.89
C ASP A 183 -16.55 9.42 -5.49
N TYR A 184 -16.44 8.58 -4.44
CA TYR A 184 -16.17 9.05 -3.09
C TYR A 184 -14.76 9.65 -2.98
N LEU A 185 -13.74 8.92 -3.42
CA LEU A 185 -12.34 9.36 -3.32
C LEU A 185 -12.06 10.63 -4.15
N LYS A 186 -12.69 10.79 -5.31
CA LYS A 186 -12.61 12.03 -6.11
C LYS A 186 -13.11 13.26 -5.38
N LYS A 187 -14.11 13.12 -4.53
CA LYS A 187 -14.69 14.23 -3.77
C LYS A 187 -13.85 14.63 -2.56
N GLN A 188 -12.90 13.78 -2.16
CA GLN A 188 -12.04 14.07 -1.02
C GLN A 188 -10.98 15.11 -1.41
N LYS A 189 -10.73 16.06 -0.50
CA LYS A 189 -9.63 17.02 -0.64
C LYS A 189 -8.31 16.49 -0.13
N ARG A 190 -8.35 15.42 0.66
CA ARG A 190 -7.16 14.80 1.26
C ARG A 190 -6.50 13.80 0.32
N LYS A 191 -5.21 13.70 0.40
CA LYS A 191 -4.44 12.65 -0.26
C LYS A 191 -4.30 11.41 0.63
N ILE A 192 -4.28 10.24 0.01
CA ILE A 192 -3.97 8.97 0.66
C ILE A 192 -2.58 8.56 0.18
N VAL A 193 -1.61 8.57 1.09
CA VAL A 193 -0.23 8.15 0.80
C VAL A 193 -0.06 6.72 1.29
N ILE A 194 0.11 5.78 0.37
CA ILE A 194 0.29 4.36 0.65
C ILE A 194 1.75 4.02 0.44
N ILE A 195 2.41 3.60 1.50
CA ILE A 195 3.81 3.22 1.50
C ILE A 195 3.90 1.71 1.57
N ILE A 196 4.51 1.10 0.57
CA ILE A 196 4.76 -0.34 0.49
C ILE A 196 6.27 -0.54 0.59
N ASP A 197 6.71 -1.03 1.75
CA ASP A 197 8.13 -1.27 2.03
C ASP A 197 8.46 -2.77 1.97
N ASP A 198 9.75 -3.10 1.87
CA ASP A 198 10.27 -4.47 1.88
C ASP A 198 9.72 -5.38 0.75
N ILE A 199 9.44 -4.83 -0.44
CA ILE A 199 8.93 -5.60 -1.59
C ILE A 199 9.99 -6.62 -2.06
N ASP A 200 11.26 -6.30 -1.91
CA ASP A 200 12.41 -7.14 -2.25
C ASP A 200 12.59 -8.37 -1.34
N ARG A 201 11.81 -8.49 -0.27
CA ARG A 201 11.79 -9.70 0.58
C ARG A 201 10.75 -10.73 0.13
N LEU A 202 9.92 -10.38 -0.81
CA LEU A 202 8.86 -11.23 -1.35
C LEU A 202 9.42 -12.19 -2.41
N ASN A 203 8.72 -13.29 -2.64
CA ASN A 203 9.02 -14.14 -3.80
C ASN A 203 8.50 -13.50 -5.10
N SER A 204 8.96 -14.03 -6.24
CA SER A 204 8.62 -13.49 -7.57
C SER A 204 7.11 -13.40 -7.85
N THR A 205 6.33 -14.34 -7.34
CA THR A 205 4.86 -14.33 -7.50
C THR A 205 4.22 -13.20 -6.70
N GLU A 206 4.64 -13.02 -5.46
CA GLU A 206 4.16 -11.95 -4.58
C GLU A 206 4.56 -10.57 -5.09
N ILE A 207 5.80 -10.42 -5.58
CA ILE A 207 6.26 -9.18 -6.22
C ILE A 207 5.34 -8.79 -7.37
N ARG A 208 5.02 -9.75 -8.26
CA ARG A 208 4.08 -9.51 -9.36
C ARG A 208 2.68 -9.13 -8.87
N GLN A 209 2.22 -9.76 -7.81
CA GLN A 209 0.93 -9.43 -7.19
C GLN A 209 0.90 -7.99 -6.65
N ILE A 210 1.96 -7.51 -6.01
CA ILE A 210 2.07 -6.12 -5.54
C ILE A 210 2.00 -5.15 -6.72
N PHE A 211 2.76 -5.37 -7.79
CA PHE A 211 2.71 -4.49 -8.96
C PHE A 211 1.35 -4.53 -9.68
N GLN A 212 0.72 -5.70 -9.78
CA GLN A 212 -0.63 -5.83 -10.31
C GLN A 212 -1.66 -5.12 -9.44
N LEU A 213 -1.56 -5.29 -8.11
CA LEU A 213 -2.40 -4.60 -7.15
C LEU A 213 -2.33 -3.09 -7.34
N VAL A 214 -1.13 -2.52 -7.34
CA VAL A 214 -0.94 -1.07 -7.47
C VAL A 214 -1.43 -0.55 -8.83
N LYS A 215 -1.11 -1.26 -9.92
CA LYS A 215 -1.42 -0.80 -11.28
C LYS A 215 -2.88 -1.02 -11.69
N LEU A 216 -3.49 -2.13 -11.30
CA LEU A 216 -4.80 -2.55 -11.83
C LEU A 216 -5.94 -2.38 -10.83
N LEU A 217 -5.65 -2.62 -9.57
CA LEU A 217 -6.67 -2.67 -8.51
C LEU A 217 -6.65 -1.43 -7.63
N GLY A 218 -5.46 -0.92 -7.36
CA GLY A 218 -5.23 0.19 -6.46
C GLY A 218 -5.16 1.58 -7.14
N ASP A 219 -5.45 1.69 -8.45
CA ASP A 219 -5.51 2.98 -9.16
C ASP A 219 -6.73 3.80 -8.69
N PHE A 220 -6.67 4.25 -7.43
CA PHE A 220 -7.72 5.05 -6.82
C PHE A 220 -7.43 6.55 -6.91
N PRO A 221 -8.47 7.37 -7.12
CA PRO A 221 -8.32 8.82 -7.10
C PRO A 221 -7.72 9.33 -5.78
N ASN A 222 -6.94 10.40 -5.87
CA ASN A 222 -6.27 11.04 -4.73
C ASN A 222 -5.31 10.13 -3.95
N THR A 223 -4.81 9.06 -4.58
CA THR A 223 -3.91 8.09 -3.95
C THR A 223 -2.49 8.22 -4.51
N ILE A 224 -1.51 8.21 -3.63
CA ILE A 224 -0.09 8.26 -3.94
C ILE A 224 0.55 6.98 -3.40
N TYR A 225 1.25 6.23 -4.25
CA TYR A 225 1.98 5.04 -3.86
C TYR A 225 3.48 5.34 -3.80
N LEU A 226 4.10 4.98 -2.69
CA LEU A 226 5.54 4.93 -2.53
C LEU A 226 5.97 3.47 -2.36
N LEU A 227 6.64 2.92 -3.38
CA LEU A 227 7.13 1.55 -3.40
C LEU A 227 8.62 1.55 -3.08
N ALA A 228 9.04 0.90 -2.00
CA ALA A 228 10.45 0.80 -1.63
C ALA A 228 10.98 -0.62 -1.87
N PHE A 229 12.06 -0.72 -2.64
CA PHE A 229 12.63 -2.00 -3.02
C PHE A 229 14.07 -1.91 -3.56
N ASP A 230 14.75 -3.03 -3.59
CA ASP A 230 15.99 -3.20 -4.34
C ASP A 230 15.67 -3.55 -5.80
N ARG A 231 16.12 -2.69 -6.72
CA ARG A 231 15.82 -2.85 -8.15
C ARG A 231 16.44 -4.13 -8.73
N GLU A 232 17.64 -4.49 -8.30
CA GLU A 232 18.35 -5.67 -8.83
C GLU A 232 17.52 -6.93 -8.50
N VAL A 233 17.05 -7.06 -7.26
CA VAL A 233 16.20 -8.18 -6.82
C VAL A 233 14.89 -8.26 -7.61
N ILE A 234 14.25 -7.11 -7.87
CA ILE A 234 12.97 -7.08 -8.60
C ILE A 234 13.12 -7.45 -10.07
N VAL A 235 14.21 -7.07 -10.71
CA VAL A 235 14.46 -7.37 -12.15
C VAL A 235 14.81 -8.85 -12.36
N GLU A 236 15.45 -9.49 -11.38
CA GLU A 236 15.83 -10.90 -11.42
C GLU A 236 14.66 -11.84 -11.03
N SER A 237 13.56 -11.32 -10.51
CA SER A 237 12.37 -12.05 -10.03
C SER A 237 11.32 -12.22 -11.11
#